data_7494af57c98d01038b257ad326d6efe2
#
_entry.id   7494af57c98d01038b257ad326d6efe2
#
_cell.length_a   1.000
_cell.length_b   1.000
_cell.length_c   1.000
_cell.angle_alpha   90.00
_cell.angle_beta   90.00
_cell.angle_gamma   90.00
#
_symmetry.space_group_name_H-M   'P 1'
#
loop_
_entity.id
_entity.type
_entity.pdbx_description
1 polymer ?
#
loop_
_entity_poly.entity_id
_entity_poly.type
_entity_poly.pdbx_seq_one_letter_code
_entity_poly.pdbx_strand_id
1 'polypeptide(L)'
;MMTKPWHKFYDYNVPFTIRYPRNPAHKIFLMTAGIHPDKICTRFYGSDLTYWQIREQVLRMANALAAKGVKKGDRVGVHLPNCPQFIISYLAIMHLGGIVVNMNPLYTPAELHFIIENTEMDTLITFDMFLDNVRNAVKDTKLKRVVVTKITDYINGLGVSTAKSLDLEKGWLHFSELIENCKDTRPPRIPIVPEDPAMIQFTGGTTGFPKGALLTHGNLVAATFQAGMWAAPGVYSPHTMPQQERSVLAVLPLFHVYGNIYAMNWAFFSCATQILVPRFDIDEILDTIVKAGHIVFFPAVPTMITAIVNHPKAASLDLGKYIGLLSSGGAPMPLELIERVIDLGIIFNEGYGLSESSSVITANPFGYTKVGSIGIPMADNDFRIVDVENGVEDVKPGQSGELILKGPTIMKGYWNNPAETDNQLKDGWLYTGDIAQADEDSFIFIVDRKKDMIIASGFNIYPREIEEVLYEYPKVSEAVAIGIPHDYRGETVKAFIVLQPGETATEEEIIDFCKIKLAPYKVPKIVEFRDAVPKSPVGKILRKVLRDEEMAKTKK
;
A
#
# COMPACT_ATOMS: atom_id res chain seq x y z
N MET A 1 -22.43 -24.76 -1.13
CA MET A 1 -21.92 -23.58 -0.42
C MET A 1 -23.07 -22.62 -0.26
N MET A 2 -23.30 -22.05 0.93
CA MET A 2 -24.25 -20.94 1.06
C MET A 2 -23.68 -19.74 0.30
N THR A 3 -24.46 -19.17 -0.62
CA THR A 3 -24.10 -17.92 -1.31
C THR A 3 -24.22 -16.76 -0.33
N LYS A 4 -23.21 -15.89 -0.28
CA LYS A 4 -23.26 -14.67 0.52
C LYS A 4 -24.15 -13.62 -0.15
N PRO A 5 -24.80 -12.69 0.60
CA PRO A 5 -25.71 -11.70 0.02
C PRO A 5 -25.08 -10.86 -1.09
N TRP A 6 -23.79 -10.54 -0.97
CA TRP A 6 -23.07 -9.71 -1.94
C TRP A 6 -22.59 -10.45 -3.18
N HIS A 7 -22.64 -11.79 -3.24
CA HIS A 7 -22.22 -12.56 -4.44
C HIS A 7 -23.03 -12.22 -5.69
N LYS A 8 -24.27 -11.72 -5.54
CA LYS A 8 -25.11 -11.28 -6.66
C LYS A 8 -24.53 -10.09 -7.44
N PHE A 9 -23.59 -9.35 -6.85
CA PHE A 9 -22.92 -8.20 -7.46
C PHE A 9 -21.55 -8.54 -8.05
N TYR A 10 -21.07 -9.77 -7.86
CA TYR A 10 -19.81 -10.17 -8.49
C TYR A 10 -19.95 -10.15 -10.00
N ASP A 11 -18.94 -9.62 -10.68
CA ASP A 11 -18.86 -9.71 -12.12
C ASP A 11 -18.86 -11.19 -12.55
N TYR A 12 -19.44 -11.48 -13.72
CA TYR A 12 -19.78 -12.84 -14.17
C TYR A 12 -18.61 -13.84 -14.18
N ASN A 13 -17.37 -13.37 -14.28
CA ASN A 13 -16.16 -14.19 -14.32
C ASN A 13 -15.38 -14.18 -12.98
N VAL A 14 -15.87 -13.45 -11.97
CA VAL A 14 -15.28 -13.48 -10.61
C VAL A 14 -15.85 -14.68 -9.85
N PRO A 15 -15.01 -15.65 -9.46
CA PRO A 15 -15.49 -16.81 -8.73
C PRO A 15 -15.87 -16.45 -7.29
N PHE A 16 -16.89 -17.12 -6.75
CA PHE A 16 -17.27 -16.96 -5.33
C PHE A 16 -16.22 -17.50 -4.36
N THR A 17 -15.45 -18.48 -4.83
CA THR A 17 -14.33 -19.08 -4.09
C THR A 17 -13.18 -19.42 -5.04
N ILE A 18 -11.95 -19.26 -4.56
CA ILE A 18 -10.73 -19.49 -5.34
C ILE A 18 -10.01 -20.73 -4.80
N ARG A 19 -9.65 -21.63 -5.71
CA ARG A 19 -8.76 -22.72 -5.36
C ARG A 19 -7.30 -22.23 -5.38
N TYR A 20 -6.81 -21.80 -4.24
CA TYR A 20 -5.43 -21.31 -4.11
C TYR A 20 -4.43 -22.46 -4.29
N PRO A 21 -3.38 -22.28 -5.12
CA PRO A 21 -2.31 -23.25 -5.22
C PRO A 21 -1.50 -23.29 -3.92
N ARG A 22 -1.11 -24.49 -3.49
CA ARG A 22 -0.26 -24.66 -2.30
C ARG A 22 1.22 -24.38 -2.57
N ASN A 23 1.52 -23.51 -3.50
CA ASN A 23 2.86 -23.08 -3.88
C ASN A 23 3.30 -21.86 -3.05
N PRO A 24 4.60 -21.72 -2.74
CA PRO A 24 5.13 -20.46 -2.19
C PRO A 24 4.93 -19.28 -3.15
N ALA A 25 4.78 -18.07 -2.61
CA ALA A 25 4.42 -16.86 -3.38
C ALA A 25 5.37 -16.57 -4.57
N HIS A 26 6.67 -16.74 -4.41
CA HIS A 26 7.65 -16.54 -5.50
C HIS A 26 7.45 -17.46 -6.71
N LYS A 27 6.71 -18.57 -6.56
CA LYS A 27 6.42 -19.50 -7.67
C LYS A 27 5.51 -18.88 -8.72
N ILE A 28 4.68 -17.89 -8.37
CA ILE A 28 3.84 -17.15 -9.34
C ILE A 28 4.75 -16.52 -10.40
N PHE A 29 5.77 -15.77 -9.95
CA PHE A 29 6.75 -15.18 -10.86
C PHE A 29 7.49 -16.23 -11.70
N LEU A 30 7.96 -17.34 -11.08
CA LEU A 30 8.70 -18.36 -11.80
C LEU A 30 7.88 -19.06 -12.87
N MET A 31 6.59 -19.30 -12.61
CA MET A 31 5.67 -19.89 -13.60
C MET A 31 5.53 -18.94 -14.80
N THR A 32 5.29 -17.65 -14.55
CA THR A 32 5.17 -16.63 -15.60
C THR A 32 6.46 -16.50 -16.41
N ALA A 33 7.63 -16.45 -15.75
CA ALA A 33 8.92 -16.40 -16.40
C ALA A 33 9.24 -17.67 -17.21
N GLY A 34 8.72 -18.84 -16.82
CA GLY A 34 8.84 -20.07 -17.57
C GLY A 34 7.96 -20.15 -18.80
N ILE A 35 6.75 -19.55 -18.74
CA ILE A 35 5.77 -19.58 -19.84
C ILE A 35 6.03 -18.43 -20.83
N HIS A 36 6.44 -17.26 -20.34
CA HIS A 36 6.62 -16.03 -21.12
C HIS A 36 8.01 -15.42 -20.91
N PRO A 37 9.10 -16.15 -21.25
CA PRO A 37 10.47 -15.74 -20.94
C PRO A 37 10.86 -14.40 -21.59
N ASP A 38 10.41 -14.14 -22.82
CA ASP A 38 10.80 -12.99 -23.62
C ASP A 38 9.94 -11.74 -23.38
N LYS A 39 8.84 -11.88 -22.61
CA LYS A 39 8.02 -10.73 -22.22
C LYS A 39 8.82 -9.79 -21.33
N ILE A 40 8.72 -8.48 -21.57
CA ILE A 40 9.31 -7.47 -20.68
C ILE A 40 8.64 -7.55 -19.31
N CYS A 41 9.43 -7.79 -18.29
CA CYS A 41 9.02 -7.84 -16.89
C CYS A 41 9.07 -6.45 -16.25
N THR A 42 10.18 -5.74 -16.46
CA THR A 42 10.38 -4.40 -15.91
C THR A 42 10.84 -3.43 -16.96
N ARG A 43 10.32 -2.20 -16.89
CA ARG A 43 10.83 -1.03 -17.59
C ARG A 43 11.26 -0.01 -16.56
N PHE A 44 12.53 0.42 -16.63
CA PHE A 44 13.11 1.29 -15.62
C PHE A 44 14.07 2.29 -16.29
N TYR A 45 13.71 3.57 -16.33
CA TYR A 45 14.49 4.62 -16.99
C TYR A 45 14.95 4.28 -18.43
N GLY A 46 14.05 3.67 -19.20
CA GLY A 46 14.33 3.26 -20.58
C GLY A 46 15.09 1.94 -20.73
N SER A 47 15.44 1.28 -19.63
CA SER A 47 16.03 -0.06 -19.63
C SER A 47 14.94 -1.12 -19.45
N ASP A 48 14.79 -2.02 -20.40
CA ASP A 48 13.84 -3.11 -20.38
C ASP A 48 14.52 -4.42 -20.02
N LEU A 49 13.96 -5.16 -19.04
CA LEU A 49 14.40 -6.50 -18.67
C LEU A 49 13.27 -7.50 -18.85
N THR A 50 13.56 -8.62 -19.50
CA THR A 50 12.58 -9.69 -19.70
C THR A 50 12.34 -10.50 -18.41
N TYR A 51 11.23 -11.25 -18.37
CA TYR A 51 10.96 -12.19 -17.28
C TYR A 51 12.11 -13.21 -17.11
N TRP A 52 12.70 -13.66 -18.21
CA TRP A 52 13.85 -14.56 -18.16
C TRP A 52 15.08 -13.91 -17.53
N GLN A 53 15.41 -12.68 -17.94
CA GLN A 53 16.54 -11.94 -17.41
C GLN A 53 16.41 -11.67 -15.90
N ILE A 54 15.23 -11.25 -15.45
CA ILE A 54 14.97 -11.09 -14.01
C ILE A 54 15.08 -12.44 -13.29
N ARG A 55 14.51 -13.53 -13.84
CA ARG A 55 14.61 -14.88 -13.26
C ARG A 55 16.07 -15.32 -13.07
N GLU A 56 16.92 -15.14 -14.07
CA GLU A 56 18.35 -15.48 -13.93
C GLU A 56 19.01 -14.73 -12.78
N GLN A 57 18.77 -13.43 -12.67
CA GLN A 57 19.33 -12.62 -11.59
C GLN A 57 18.78 -12.99 -10.21
N VAL A 58 17.49 -13.30 -10.12
CA VAL A 58 16.86 -13.81 -8.90
C VAL A 58 17.54 -15.09 -8.43
N LEU A 59 17.79 -16.05 -9.33
CA LEU A 59 18.39 -17.33 -8.98
C LEU A 59 19.87 -17.18 -8.59
N ARG A 60 20.62 -16.35 -9.32
CA ARG A 60 22.01 -16.01 -8.98
C ARG A 60 22.10 -15.34 -7.60
N MET A 61 21.24 -14.34 -7.35
CA MET A 61 21.20 -13.65 -6.05
C MET A 61 20.81 -14.61 -4.91
N ALA A 62 19.81 -15.49 -5.11
CA ALA A 62 19.43 -16.47 -4.12
C ALA A 62 20.62 -17.41 -3.77
N ASN A 63 21.31 -17.95 -4.77
CA ASN A 63 22.47 -18.80 -4.55
C ASN A 63 23.64 -18.04 -3.90
N ALA A 64 23.87 -16.77 -4.28
CA ALA A 64 24.90 -15.93 -3.68
C ALA A 64 24.60 -15.64 -2.21
N LEU A 65 23.35 -15.30 -1.86
CA LEU A 65 22.92 -15.08 -0.47
C LEU A 65 23.03 -16.38 0.35
N ALA A 66 22.66 -17.53 -0.22
CA ALA A 66 22.83 -18.83 0.42
C ALA A 66 24.31 -19.13 0.72
N ALA A 67 25.21 -18.86 -0.24
CA ALA A 67 26.67 -18.99 -0.05
C ALA A 67 27.23 -18.05 1.03
N LYS A 68 26.55 -16.92 1.28
CA LYS A 68 26.87 -16.00 2.39
C LYS A 68 26.18 -16.39 3.70
N GLY A 69 25.46 -17.52 3.75
CA GLY A 69 24.87 -18.11 4.94
C GLY A 69 23.44 -17.69 5.24
N VAL A 70 22.73 -17.04 4.30
CA VAL A 70 21.29 -16.80 4.42
C VAL A 70 20.52 -18.10 4.22
N LYS A 71 19.59 -18.41 5.10
CA LYS A 71 18.84 -19.68 5.14
C LYS A 71 17.36 -19.44 5.42
N LYS A 72 16.57 -20.51 5.33
CA LYS A 72 15.14 -20.50 5.65
C LYS A 72 14.87 -19.93 7.05
N GLY A 73 13.94 -18.99 7.14
CA GLY A 73 13.53 -18.31 8.38
C GLY A 73 14.38 -17.10 8.75
N ASP A 74 15.49 -16.83 8.07
CA ASP A 74 16.26 -15.61 8.30
C ASP A 74 15.48 -14.39 7.78
N ARG A 75 15.53 -13.29 8.54
CA ARG A 75 14.94 -12.00 8.16
C ARG A 75 15.96 -11.21 7.39
N VAL A 76 15.56 -10.77 6.19
CA VAL A 76 16.42 -9.98 5.30
C VAL A 76 15.72 -8.67 4.99
N GLY A 77 16.33 -7.56 5.37
CA GLY A 77 15.82 -6.22 5.11
C GLY A 77 15.96 -5.85 3.63
N VAL A 78 14.89 -5.31 3.06
CA VAL A 78 14.89 -4.72 1.70
C VAL A 78 14.55 -3.24 1.83
N HIS A 79 15.59 -2.41 1.80
CA HIS A 79 15.56 -0.97 1.98
C HIS A 79 15.83 -0.28 0.63
N LEU A 80 14.89 -0.47 -0.31
CA LEU A 80 15.00 -0.06 -1.71
C LEU A 80 13.71 0.60 -2.17
N PRO A 81 13.78 1.64 -3.05
CA PRO A 81 12.62 2.16 -3.75
C PRO A 81 12.19 1.21 -4.89
N ASN A 82 11.22 1.65 -5.71
CA ASN A 82 10.79 0.90 -6.88
C ASN A 82 11.91 0.80 -7.93
N CYS A 83 12.51 -0.36 -8.04
CA CYS A 83 13.61 -0.63 -8.97
C CYS A 83 13.70 -2.14 -9.25
N PRO A 84 14.40 -2.58 -10.30
CA PRO A 84 14.61 -4.01 -10.57
C PRO A 84 15.27 -4.74 -9.41
N GLN A 85 16.18 -4.09 -8.69
CA GLN A 85 16.89 -4.68 -7.55
C GLN A 85 15.94 -5.03 -6.39
N PHE A 86 14.87 -4.24 -6.18
CA PHE A 86 13.82 -4.59 -5.22
C PHE A 86 13.19 -5.94 -5.56
N ILE A 87 12.77 -6.10 -6.81
CA ILE A 87 12.12 -7.33 -7.31
C ILE A 87 13.06 -8.54 -7.19
N ILE A 88 14.32 -8.35 -7.60
CA ILE A 88 15.34 -9.40 -7.53
C ILE A 88 15.58 -9.83 -6.08
N SER A 89 15.75 -8.87 -5.17
CA SER A 89 15.98 -9.12 -3.74
C SER A 89 14.79 -9.83 -3.11
N TYR A 90 13.59 -9.30 -3.30
CA TYR A 90 12.34 -9.85 -2.78
C TYR A 90 12.15 -11.32 -3.18
N LEU A 91 12.28 -11.62 -4.45
CA LEU A 91 12.12 -12.97 -4.97
C LEU A 91 13.28 -13.90 -4.54
N ALA A 92 14.52 -13.43 -4.50
CA ALA A 92 15.67 -14.22 -4.08
C ALA A 92 15.58 -14.65 -2.62
N ILE A 93 15.17 -13.74 -1.73
CA ILE A 93 14.95 -14.03 -0.31
C ILE A 93 13.86 -15.10 -0.16
N MET A 94 12.73 -14.93 -0.83
CA MET A 94 11.64 -15.91 -0.78
C MET A 94 12.03 -17.28 -1.35
N HIS A 95 12.93 -17.33 -2.34
CA HIS A 95 13.49 -18.59 -2.86
C HIS A 95 14.25 -19.40 -1.82
N LEU A 96 14.88 -18.70 -0.88
CA LEU A 96 15.59 -19.31 0.24
C LEU A 96 14.68 -19.65 1.42
N GLY A 97 13.38 -19.35 1.34
CA GLY A 97 12.47 -19.41 2.48
C GLY A 97 12.83 -18.41 3.57
N GLY A 98 13.61 -17.38 3.22
CA GLY A 98 13.85 -16.22 4.05
C GLY A 98 12.61 -15.34 4.16
N ILE A 99 12.57 -14.51 5.19
CA ILE A 99 11.47 -13.59 5.47
C ILE A 99 11.89 -12.19 5.00
N VAL A 100 11.17 -11.65 4.02
CA VAL A 100 11.39 -10.28 3.55
C VAL A 100 10.94 -9.29 4.61
N VAL A 101 11.81 -8.39 5.03
CA VAL A 101 11.44 -7.25 5.87
C VAL A 101 11.42 -6.01 4.98
N ASN A 102 10.22 -5.59 4.60
CA ASN A 102 10.05 -4.39 3.78
C ASN A 102 10.35 -3.14 4.60
N MET A 103 11.26 -2.31 4.11
CA MET A 103 11.71 -1.10 4.80
C MET A 103 11.52 0.12 3.91
N ASN A 104 10.95 1.17 4.49
CA ASN A 104 10.80 2.44 3.79
C ASN A 104 12.18 3.09 3.58
N PRO A 105 12.57 3.43 2.34
CA PRO A 105 13.83 4.13 2.05
C PRO A 105 14.02 5.45 2.80
N LEU A 106 12.93 6.07 3.24
CA LEU A 106 12.95 7.35 3.95
C LEU A 106 13.02 7.21 5.49
N TYR A 107 13.18 5.99 6.01
CA TYR A 107 13.33 5.80 7.45
C TYR A 107 14.56 6.54 7.99
N THR A 108 14.38 7.16 9.15
CA THR A 108 15.48 7.75 9.92
C THR A 108 16.41 6.67 10.47
N PRO A 109 17.64 7.02 10.86
CA PRO A 109 18.54 6.06 11.51
C PRO A 109 17.92 5.36 12.73
N ALA A 110 17.12 6.07 13.54
CA ALA A 110 16.46 5.51 14.72
C ALA A 110 15.37 4.48 14.34
N GLU A 111 14.58 4.76 13.31
CA GLU A 111 13.57 3.82 12.82
C GLU A 111 14.22 2.58 12.19
N LEU A 112 15.29 2.76 11.40
CA LEU A 112 16.08 1.66 10.86
C LEU A 112 16.66 0.77 11.97
N HIS A 113 17.29 1.39 12.98
CA HIS A 113 17.84 0.70 14.14
C HIS A 113 16.77 -0.13 14.86
N PHE A 114 15.60 0.48 15.13
CA PHE A 114 14.49 -0.22 15.78
C PHE A 114 14.06 -1.45 14.98
N ILE A 115 13.89 -1.34 13.65
CA ILE A 115 13.44 -2.46 12.81
C ILE A 115 14.49 -3.56 12.76
N ILE A 116 15.77 -3.22 12.62
CA ILE A 116 16.88 -4.16 12.61
C ILE A 116 16.90 -4.99 13.90
N GLU A 117 16.82 -4.31 15.07
CA GLU A 117 16.83 -4.99 16.37
C GLU A 117 15.53 -5.78 16.61
N ASN A 118 14.35 -5.21 16.30
CA ASN A 118 13.06 -5.88 16.51
C ASN A 118 12.92 -7.17 15.70
N THR A 119 13.47 -7.18 14.47
CA THR A 119 13.44 -8.36 13.60
C THR A 119 14.64 -9.28 13.78
N GLU A 120 15.64 -8.84 14.53
CA GLU A 120 16.93 -9.57 14.68
C GLU A 120 17.50 -9.98 13.31
N MET A 121 17.37 -9.12 12.29
CA MET A 121 17.91 -9.39 10.97
C MET A 121 19.44 -9.31 10.98
N ASP A 122 20.07 -10.17 10.18
CA ASP A 122 21.51 -10.15 10.01
C ASP A 122 21.97 -9.73 8.61
N THR A 123 21.03 -9.44 7.73
CA THR A 123 21.27 -9.05 6.33
C THR A 123 20.34 -7.91 5.94
N LEU A 124 20.91 -6.87 5.33
CA LEU A 124 20.19 -5.71 4.80
C LEU A 124 20.64 -5.47 3.36
N ILE A 125 19.67 -5.26 2.45
CA ILE A 125 19.93 -4.84 1.06
C ILE A 125 19.48 -3.39 0.95
N THR A 126 20.37 -2.48 0.50
CA THR A 126 20.12 -1.03 0.48
C THR A 126 20.78 -0.34 -0.71
N PHE A 127 20.40 0.93 -0.94
CA PHE A 127 21.05 1.81 -1.91
C PHE A 127 22.20 2.59 -1.32
N ASP A 128 23.16 2.92 -2.19
CA ASP A 128 24.31 3.77 -1.89
C ASP A 128 23.92 5.15 -1.33
N MET A 129 22.84 5.75 -1.83
CA MET A 129 22.35 7.04 -1.36
C MET A 129 21.84 7.05 0.09
N PHE A 130 21.59 5.88 0.69
CA PHE A 130 21.11 5.73 2.07
C PHE A 130 22.21 5.28 3.04
N LEU A 131 23.45 5.15 2.59
CA LEU A 131 24.54 4.59 3.40
C LEU A 131 24.81 5.34 4.70
N ASP A 132 24.70 6.66 4.71
CA ASP A 132 24.92 7.45 5.93
C ASP A 132 23.86 7.14 7.00
N ASN A 133 22.60 7.00 6.60
CA ASN A 133 21.54 6.57 7.52
C ASN A 133 21.78 5.15 8.02
N VAL A 134 22.17 4.24 7.10
CA VAL A 134 22.46 2.85 7.45
C VAL A 134 23.65 2.75 8.38
N ARG A 135 24.77 3.46 8.13
CA ARG A 135 25.96 3.50 9.01
C ARG A 135 25.61 3.90 10.44
N ASN A 136 24.71 4.88 10.57
CA ASN A 136 24.26 5.34 11.89
C ASN A 136 23.30 4.34 12.56
N ALA A 137 22.47 3.66 11.78
CA ALA A 137 21.49 2.71 12.28
C ALA A 137 22.08 1.38 12.72
N VAL A 138 23.17 0.90 12.09
CA VAL A 138 23.71 -0.44 12.33
C VAL A 138 24.67 -0.52 13.51
N LYS A 139 25.02 0.62 14.12
CA LYS A 139 25.87 0.64 15.32
C LYS A 139 25.22 -0.20 16.42
N ASP A 140 26.02 -1.07 17.02
CA ASP A 140 25.63 -1.94 18.14
C ASP A 140 24.50 -2.96 17.83
N THR A 141 24.23 -3.21 16.53
CA THR A 141 23.26 -4.23 16.10
C THR A 141 23.92 -5.57 15.76
N LYS A 142 23.09 -6.61 15.59
CA LYS A 142 23.53 -7.94 15.13
C LYS A 142 23.72 -8.04 13.62
N LEU A 143 23.55 -6.95 12.87
CA LEU A 143 23.65 -6.96 11.41
C LEU A 143 25.05 -7.36 10.96
N LYS A 144 25.14 -8.42 10.16
CA LYS A 144 26.43 -8.99 9.71
C LYS A 144 26.76 -8.62 8.27
N ARG A 145 25.73 -8.42 7.44
CA ARG A 145 25.85 -8.24 6.00
C ARG A 145 25.00 -7.07 5.54
N VAL A 146 25.65 -6.13 4.87
CA VAL A 146 24.96 -5.07 4.11
C VAL A 146 25.31 -5.27 2.64
N VAL A 147 24.28 -5.44 1.81
CA VAL A 147 24.42 -5.56 0.37
C VAL A 147 24.01 -4.23 -0.25
N VAL A 148 24.92 -3.59 -0.95
CA VAL A 148 24.73 -2.24 -1.48
C VAL A 148 24.60 -2.28 -3.00
N THR A 149 23.60 -1.58 -3.53
CA THR A 149 23.37 -1.37 -4.97
C THR A 149 23.25 0.12 -5.30
N LYS A 150 23.32 0.47 -6.57
CA LYS A 150 23.11 1.83 -7.10
C LYS A 150 21.91 1.85 -8.03
N ILE A 151 21.23 2.99 -8.10
CA ILE A 151 20.15 3.18 -9.06
C ILE A 151 20.66 3.00 -10.51
N THR A 152 21.89 3.41 -10.77
CA THR A 152 22.54 3.34 -12.09
C THR A 152 22.92 1.92 -12.53
N ASP A 153 22.93 0.92 -11.61
CA ASP A 153 23.31 -0.46 -11.95
C ASP A 153 22.35 -1.10 -12.97
N TYR A 154 21.13 -0.56 -13.12
CA TYR A 154 20.08 -1.10 -14.02
C TYR A 154 19.56 -0.10 -15.06
N ILE A 155 20.09 1.11 -15.13
CA ILE A 155 19.66 2.11 -16.14
C ILE A 155 20.16 1.75 -17.56
N ASN A 156 21.33 1.10 -17.67
CA ASN A 156 21.95 0.75 -18.95
C ASN A 156 21.86 -0.74 -19.30
N GLY A 157 20.85 -1.46 -18.76
CA GLY A 157 20.66 -2.89 -19.01
C GLY A 157 21.04 -3.78 -17.83
N LEU A 158 21.53 -4.98 -18.11
CA LEU A 158 21.75 -6.04 -17.13
C LEU A 158 22.91 -5.76 -16.15
N GLY A 159 22.72 -4.90 -15.16
CA GLY A 159 23.56 -4.88 -13.95
C GLY A 159 25.07 -4.71 -14.15
N VAL A 160 25.51 -4.36 -15.36
CA VAL A 160 26.91 -4.08 -15.62
C VAL A 160 27.24 -2.73 -15.05
N SER A 161 27.74 -2.71 -13.83
CA SER A 161 28.19 -1.49 -13.19
C SER A 161 29.33 -0.87 -14.00
N THR A 162 29.03 0.17 -14.75
CA THR A 162 30.04 1.05 -15.36
C THR A 162 30.54 2.11 -14.36
N ALA A 163 29.97 2.12 -13.16
CA ALA A 163 30.30 3.08 -12.12
C ALA A 163 31.50 2.60 -11.30
N LYS A 164 32.36 3.54 -10.89
CA LYS A 164 33.46 3.30 -9.92
C LYS A 164 32.94 2.49 -8.73
N SER A 165 33.72 1.51 -8.27
CA SER A 165 33.44 0.76 -7.06
C SER A 165 33.10 1.71 -5.90
N LEU A 166 32.04 1.40 -5.15
CA LEU A 166 31.77 2.08 -3.90
C LEU A 166 32.84 1.68 -2.89
N ASP A 167 33.34 2.64 -2.13
CA ASP A 167 34.15 2.34 -0.96
C ASP A 167 33.20 1.92 0.18
N LEU A 168 33.14 0.61 0.39
CA LEU A 168 32.25 -0.01 1.37
C LEU A 168 33.03 -0.41 2.62
N GLU A 169 32.35 -0.42 3.75
CA GLU A 169 32.88 -0.91 5.01
C GLU A 169 33.29 -2.38 4.89
N LYS A 170 34.26 -2.76 5.70
CA LYS A 170 34.75 -4.15 5.72
C LYS A 170 33.60 -5.13 6.02
N GLY A 171 33.38 -6.04 5.06
CA GLY A 171 32.31 -7.05 5.17
C GLY A 171 30.99 -6.64 4.49
N TRP A 172 30.86 -5.41 4.02
CA TRP A 172 29.76 -5.01 3.15
C TRP A 172 29.99 -5.52 1.73
N LEU A 173 28.94 -5.77 0.98
CA LEU A 173 28.96 -6.49 -0.28
C LEU A 173 28.35 -5.65 -1.41
N HIS A 174 28.89 -5.74 -2.61
CA HIS A 174 28.30 -5.14 -3.79
C HIS A 174 27.23 -6.07 -4.37
N PHE A 175 26.04 -5.55 -4.64
CA PHE A 175 24.90 -6.28 -5.19
C PHE A 175 25.24 -6.89 -6.57
N SER A 176 25.81 -6.07 -7.45
CA SER A 176 26.22 -6.49 -8.80
C SER A 176 27.27 -7.62 -8.76
N GLU A 177 28.27 -7.48 -7.89
CA GLU A 177 29.32 -8.50 -7.74
C GLU A 177 28.78 -9.85 -7.23
N LEU A 178 27.80 -9.83 -6.33
CA LEU A 178 27.12 -11.05 -5.87
C LEU A 178 26.47 -11.81 -7.03
N ILE A 179 25.79 -11.09 -7.93
CA ILE A 179 25.15 -11.67 -9.11
C ILE A 179 26.18 -12.12 -10.15
N GLU A 180 27.18 -11.29 -10.44
CA GLU A 180 28.20 -11.57 -11.46
C GLU A 180 29.08 -12.76 -11.10
N ASN A 181 29.46 -12.88 -9.83
CA ASN A 181 30.30 -13.98 -9.33
C ASN A 181 29.56 -15.30 -9.15
N CYS A 182 28.23 -15.27 -9.02
CA CYS A 182 27.41 -16.47 -8.93
C CYS A 182 26.84 -16.86 -10.29
N LYS A 183 27.40 -17.90 -10.92
CA LYS A 183 26.91 -18.40 -12.22
C LYS A 183 25.80 -19.46 -12.08
N ASP A 184 25.56 -19.96 -10.88
CA ASP A 184 24.55 -21.01 -10.66
C ASP A 184 23.14 -20.42 -10.70
N THR A 185 22.37 -20.86 -11.68
CA THR A 185 20.95 -20.50 -11.88
C THR A 185 19.99 -21.65 -11.54
N ARG A 186 20.49 -22.72 -10.93
CA ARG A 186 19.62 -23.79 -10.43
C ARG A 186 18.93 -23.30 -9.16
N PRO A 187 17.58 -23.42 -9.05
CA PRO A 187 16.88 -22.96 -7.86
C PRO A 187 17.31 -23.78 -6.64
N PRO A 188 17.57 -23.13 -5.50
CA PRO A 188 17.79 -23.82 -4.24
C PRO A 188 16.62 -24.76 -3.91
N ARG A 189 16.91 -26.00 -3.49
CA ARG A 189 15.89 -26.99 -3.14
C ARG A 189 15.54 -26.89 -1.65
N ILE A 190 14.74 -25.88 -1.31
CA ILE A 190 14.31 -25.63 0.07
C ILE A 190 12.81 -25.94 0.15
N PRO A 191 12.38 -26.82 1.07
CA PRO A 191 10.96 -27.07 1.28
C PRO A 191 10.31 -25.85 1.93
N ILE A 192 9.37 -25.24 1.22
CA ILE A 192 8.60 -24.07 1.67
C ILE A 192 7.13 -24.41 1.51
N VAL A 193 6.35 -24.20 2.57
CA VAL A 193 4.90 -24.45 2.60
C VAL A 193 4.13 -23.13 2.70
N PRO A 194 2.84 -23.10 2.35
CA PRO A 194 2.04 -21.88 2.39
C PRO A 194 1.98 -21.20 3.78
N GLU A 195 2.08 -21.98 4.84
CA GLU A 195 2.01 -21.54 6.23
C GLU A 195 3.33 -20.94 6.74
N ASP A 196 4.43 -21.08 5.98
CA ASP A 196 5.72 -20.48 6.32
C ASP A 196 5.64 -18.95 6.24
N PRO A 197 6.28 -18.21 7.16
CA PRO A 197 6.46 -16.78 7.07
C PRO A 197 7.16 -16.37 5.77
N ALA A 198 6.65 -15.36 5.10
CA ALA A 198 7.20 -14.84 3.85
C ALA A 198 7.64 -13.38 3.95
N MET A 199 6.88 -12.58 4.71
CA MET A 199 7.12 -11.14 4.78
C MET A 199 6.71 -10.58 6.14
N ILE A 200 7.48 -9.62 6.64
CA ILE A 200 7.11 -8.74 7.75
C ILE A 200 6.86 -7.35 7.15
N GLN A 201 5.62 -6.88 7.28
CA GLN A 201 5.20 -5.57 6.81
C GLN A 201 5.00 -4.64 7.99
N PHE A 202 5.90 -3.67 8.17
CA PHE A 202 5.75 -2.69 9.22
C PHE A 202 4.65 -1.69 8.89
N THR A 203 3.76 -1.45 9.87
CA THR A 203 2.66 -0.49 9.75
C THR A 203 3.07 0.82 10.39
N GLY A 204 2.66 1.93 9.80
CA GLY A 204 2.78 3.25 10.43
C GLY A 204 1.85 3.34 11.64
N GLY A 205 2.33 2.88 12.79
CA GLY A 205 1.56 2.94 14.04
C GLY A 205 1.32 4.38 14.48
N THR A 206 0.10 4.68 14.91
CA THR A 206 -0.25 6.00 15.46
C THR A 206 0.01 6.09 16.96
N THR A 207 0.42 4.99 17.59
CA THR A 207 0.55 4.87 19.05
C THR A 207 1.98 4.58 19.53
N GLY A 208 3.01 4.65 18.66
CA GLY A 208 4.38 4.34 19.05
C GLY A 208 5.23 3.82 17.90
N PHE A 209 6.16 2.91 18.19
CA PHE A 209 6.97 2.24 17.16
C PHE A 209 6.11 1.41 16.21
N PRO A 210 6.53 1.29 14.93
CA PRO A 210 5.81 0.51 13.93
C PRO A 210 5.63 -0.96 14.37
N LYS A 211 4.46 -1.56 14.04
CA LYS A 211 4.19 -2.98 14.29
C LYS A 211 4.43 -3.77 13.02
N GLY A 212 5.10 -4.91 13.11
CA GLY A 212 5.38 -5.77 11.96
C GLY A 212 4.28 -6.82 11.75
N ALA A 213 3.37 -6.64 10.80
CA ALA A 213 2.41 -7.67 10.41
C ALA A 213 3.14 -8.82 9.72
N LEU A 214 3.00 -10.04 10.26
CA LEU A 214 3.63 -11.25 9.74
C LEU A 214 2.72 -11.92 8.71
N LEU A 215 3.13 -11.89 7.45
CA LEU A 215 2.41 -12.47 6.34
C LEU A 215 3.06 -13.77 5.89
N THR A 216 2.26 -14.80 5.64
CA THR A 216 2.70 -16.09 5.14
C THR A 216 2.73 -16.12 3.61
N HIS A 217 3.40 -17.14 3.04
CA HIS A 217 3.31 -17.38 1.60
C HIS A 217 1.86 -17.61 1.14
N GLY A 218 1.04 -18.28 1.95
CA GLY A 218 -0.38 -18.48 1.67
C GLY A 218 -1.17 -17.18 1.61
N ASN A 219 -0.93 -16.26 2.54
CA ASN A 219 -1.58 -14.94 2.54
C ASN A 219 -1.25 -14.17 1.26
N LEU A 220 0.04 -14.12 0.86
CA LEU A 220 0.48 -13.42 -0.35
C LEU A 220 -0.08 -14.05 -1.63
N VAL A 221 -0.15 -15.40 -1.69
CA VAL A 221 -0.78 -16.10 -2.81
C VAL A 221 -2.26 -15.76 -2.88
N ALA A 222 -2.98 -15.84 -1.75
CA ALA A 222 -4.40 -15.51 -1.71
C ALA A 222 -4.66 -14.06 -2.18
N ALA A 223 -3.93 -13.09 -1.63
CA ALA A 223 -4.06 -11.69 -2.03
C ALA A 223 -3.77 -11.46 -3.52
N THR A 224 -2.73 -12.11 -4.05
CA THR A 224 -2.37 -12.02 -5.48
C THR A 224 -3.47 -12.60 -6.37
N PHE A 225 -4.00 -13.77 -6.02
CA PHE A 225 -5.07 -14.40 -6.78
C PHE A 225 -6.37 -13.62 -6.70
N GLN A 226 -6.74 -13.13 -5.54
CA GLN A 226 -7.91 -12.27 -5.36
C GLN A 226 -7.78 -11.00 -6.23
N ALA A 227 -6.64 -10.28 -6.14
CA ALA A 227 -6.38 -9.12 -6.96
C ALA A 227 -6.44 -9.43 -8.47
N GLY A 228 -5.84 -10.55 -8.90
CA GLY A 228 -5.83 -10.98 -10.29
C GLY A 228 -7.21 -11.35 -10.83
N MET A 229 -8.00 -12.08 -10.05
CA MET A 229 -9.35 -12.50 -10.45
C MET A 229 -10.35 -11.34 -10.40
N TRP A 230 -10.20 -10.41 -9.45
CA TRP A 230 -11.08 -9.24 -9.33
C TRP A 230 -10.86 -8.23 -10.46
N ALA A 231 -9.60 -7.96 -10.82
CA ALA A 231 -9.26 -7.03 -11.89
C ALA A 231 -9.39 -7.63 -13.31
N ALA A 232 -9.76 -8.91 -13.43
CA ALA A 232 -9.88 -9.60 -14.71
C ALA A 232 -11.23 -9.42 -15.44
N PRO A 233 -12.34 -8.96 -14.81
CA PRO A 233 -13.63 -8.90 -15.48
C PRO A 233 -13.75 -7.78 -16.51
N GLY A 234 -14.43 -8.06 -17.61
CA GLY A 234 -14.95 -7.07 -18.55
C GLY A 234 -13.91 -6.52 -19.54
N VAL A 235 -13.50 -5.29 -19.35
CA VAL A 235 -12.74 -4.51 -20.35
C VAL A 235 -11.30 -4.96 -20.51
N TYR A 236 -10.70 -5.52 -19.45
CA TYR A 236 -9.29 -5.92 -19.42
C TYR A 236 -9.09 -7.37 -18.98
N SER A 237 -10.01 -8.25 -19.41
CA SER A 237 -9.80 -9.68 -19.19
C SER A 237 -8.43 -10.09 -19.73
N PRO A 238 -7.61 -10.83 -18.95
CA PRO A 238 -6.39 -11.45 -19.47
C PRO A 238 -6.60 -12.26 -20.74
N HIS A 239 -7.84 -12.65 -21.03
CA HIS A 239 -8.19 -13.41 -22.23
C HIS A 239 -8.48 -12.54 -23.46
N THR A 240 -8.75 -11.24 -23.29
CA THR A 240 -9.13 -10.34 -24.39
C THR A 240 -8.02 -9.38 -24.81
N MET A 241 -7.05 -9.07 -23.90
CA MET A 241 -5.93 -8.20 -24.20
C MET A 241 -4.67 -9.02 -24.49
N PRO A 242 -3.94 -8.75 -25.58
CA PRO A 242 -2.66 -9.38 -25.86
C PRO A 242 -1.70 -9.19 -24.67
N GLN A 243 -1.00 -10.26 -24.27
CA GLN A 243 -0.08 -10.20 -23.12
C GLN A 243 1.02 -9.16 -23.29
N GLN A 244 1.46 -8.92 -24.53
CA GLN A 244 2.48 -7.92 -24.85
C GLN A 244 2.07 -6.50 -24.46
N GLU A 245 0.78 -6.22 -24.44
CA GLU A 245 0.22 -4.90 -24.15
C GLU A 245 -0.08 -4.69 -22.66
N ARG A 246 -0.06 -5.76 -21.84
CA ARG A 246 -0.31 -5.64 -20.41
C ARG A 246 0.80 -4.91 -19.69
N SER A 247 0.45 -3.86 -18.98
CA SER A 247 1.39 -3.04 -18.20
C SER A 247 0.75 -2.51 -16.93
N VAL A 248 1.58 -2.25 -15.93
CA VAL A 248 1.21 -1.58 -14.68
C VAL A 248 2.17 -0.43 -14.42
N LEU A 249 1.63 0.72 -14.06
CA LEU A 249 2.44 1.86 -13.61
C LEU A 249 2.71 1.72 -12.10
N ALA A 250 3.94 1.36 -11.77
CA ALA A 250 4.37 1.09 -10.41
C ALA A 250 5.00 2.34 -9.77
N VAL A 251 4.14 3.29 -9.38
CA VAL A 251 4.51 4.48 -8.59
C VAL A 251 4.36 4.21 -7.11
N LEU A 252 3.30 3.45 -6.73
CA LEU A 252 3.14 3.03 -5.35
C LEU A 252 4.37 2.25 -4.87
N PRO A 253 4.88 2.57 -3.67
CA PRO A 253 6.06 1.90 -3.16
C PRO A 253 5.89 0.38 -3.05
N LEU A 254 6.81 -0.39 -3.66
CA LEU A 254 6.80 -1.85 -3.60
C LEU A 254 7.09 -2.38 -2.18
N PHE A 255 7.72 -1.57 -1.33
CA PHE A 255 7.90 -1.90 0.08
C PHE A 255 6.61 -1.77 0.91
N HIS A 256 5.56 -1.16 0.37
CA HIS A 256 4.22 -1.12 0.97
C HIS A 256 3.35 -2.21 0.38
N VAL A 257 2.52 -2.87 1.22
CA VAL A 257 1.72 -4.03 0.82
C VAL A 257 0.80 -3.75 -0.38
N TYR A 258 0.28 -2.53 -0.54
CA TYR A 258 -0.56 -2.16 -1.68
C TYR A 258 0.25 -2.19 -2.99
N GLY A 259 1.40 -1.53 -3.05
CA GLY A 259 2.29 -1.60 -4.21
C GLY A 259 2.85 -3.00 -4.44
N ASN A 260 3.18 -3.71 -3.36
CA ASN A 260 3.69 -5.09 -3.43
C ASN A 260 2.70 -6.04 -4.12
N ILE A 261 1.42 -6.02 -3.70
CA ILE A 261 0.40 -6.91 -4.27
C ILE A 261 -0.14 -6.37 -5.59
N TYR A 262 -0.55 -5.09 -5.66
CA TYR A 262 -1.30 -4.56 -6.80
C TYR A 262 -0.42 -4.04 -7.95
N ALA A 263 0.84 -3.69 -7.70
CA ALA A 263 1.77 -3.37 -8.79
C ALA A 263 2.67 -4.56 -9.13
N MET A 264 3.35 -5.18 -8.14
CA MET A 264 4.37 -6.20 -8.41
C MET A 264 3.78 -7.61 -8.58
N ASN A 265 3.08 -8.14 -7.55
CA ASN A 265 2.59 -9.52 -7.62
C ASN A 265 1.42 -9.69 -8.62
N TRP A 266 0.56 -8.68 -8.75
CA TRP A 266 -0.46 -8.63 -9.82
C TRP A 266 0.19 -8.69 -11.21
N ALA A 267 1.30 -7.97 -11.43
CA ALA A 267 2.02 -8.02 -12.71
C ALA A 267 2.55 -9.42 -13.00
N PHE A 268 3.08 -10.12 -12.00
CA PHE A 268 3.53 -11.51 -12.17
C PHE A 268 2.36 -12.43 -12.53
N PHE A 269 1.23 -12.31 -11.84
CA PHE A 269 0.02 -13.09 -12.12
C PHE A 269 -0.52 -12.83 -13.52
N SER A 270 -0.58 -11.55 -13.93
CA SER A 270 -1.17 -11.11 -15.20
C SER A 270 -0.19 -11.13 -16.37
N CYS A 271 1.07 -11.50 -16.17
CA CYS A 271 2.14 -11.40 -17.16
C CYS A 271 2.28 -9.98 -17.72
N ALA A 272 2.30 -8.96 -16.84
CA ALA A 272 2.37 -7.55 -17.21
C ALA A 272 3.79 -6.99 -17.10
N THR A 273 4.07 -5.95 -17.89
CA THR A 273 5.28 -5.13 -17.75
C THR A 273 5.10 -4.15 -16.60
N GLN A 274 6.01 -4.13 -15.64
CA GLN A 274 6.06 -3.16 -14.55
C GLN A 274 6.85 -1.94 -15.01
N ILE A 275 6.20 -0.80 -15.15
CA ILE A 275 6.86 0.49 -15.42
C ILE A 275 7.20 1.08 -14.05
N LEU A 276 8.46 0.93 -13.64
CA LEU A 276 8.92 1.27 -12.30
C LEU A 276 9.28 2.75 -12.22
N VAL A 277 8.62 3.45 -11.28
CA VAL A 277 8.91 4.86 -10.95
C VAL A 277 9.36 4.91 -9.49
N PRO A 278 10.61 5.30 -9.19
CA PRO A 278 11.19 5.21 -7.84
C PRO A 278 10.58 6.18 -6.83
N ARG A 279 10.08 7.32 -7.30
CA ARG A 279 9.47 8.38 -6.49
C ARG A 279 8.31 9.02 -7.21
N PHE A 280 7.40 9.63 -6.46
CA PHE A 280 6.34 10.43 -7.04
C PHE A 280 6.89 11.80 -7.49
N ASP A 281 6.89 12.03 -8.78
CA ASP A 281 7.15 13.31 -9.42
C ASP A 281 6.13 13.46 -10.55
N ILE A 282 5.28 14.48 -10.47
CA ILE A 282 4.11 14.59 -11.34
C ILE A 282 4.46 14.77 -12.81
N ASP A 283 5.50 15.56 -13.13
CA ASP A 283 5.94 15.77 -14.50
C ASP A 283 6.54 14.49 -15.09
N GLU A 284 7.39 13.78 -14.32
CA GLU A 284 7.97 12.50 -14.69
C GLU A 284 6.87 11.45 -14.92
N ILE A 285 5.83 11.43 -14.09
CA ILE A 285 4.71 10.47 -14.21
C ILE A 285 3.91 10.75 -15.48
N LEU A 286 3.53 12.00 -15.75
CA LEU A 286 2.79 12.35 -16.96
C LEU A 286 3.59 12.05 -18.23
N ASP A 287 4.89 12.33 -18.25
CA ASP A 287 5.76 11.98 -19.35
C ASP A 287 5.90 10.46 -19.52
N THR A 288 5.95 9.72 -18.42
CA THR A 288 5.99 8.26 -18.42
C THR A 288 4.70 7.66 -18.97
N ILE A 289 3.54 8.21 -18.58
CA ILE A 289 2.22 7.79 -19.09
C ILE A 289 2.15 7.97 -20.61
N VAL A 290 2.50 9.14 -21.09
CA VAL A 290 2.50 9.44 -22.55
C VAL A 290 3.51 8.53 -23.30
N LYS A 291 4.71 8.37 -22.77
CA LYS A 291 5.75 7.52 -23.38
C LYS A 291 5.40 6.03 -23.39
N ALA A 292 4.66 5.57 -22.39
CA ALA A 292 4.19 4.18 -22.34
C ALA A 292 3.12 3.89 -23.40
N GLY A 293 2.40 4.90 -23.87
CA GLY A 293 1.34 4.79 -24.87
C GLY A 293 0.01 4.28 -24.29
N HIS A 294 0.03 3.19 -23.54
CA HIS A 294 -1.14 2.65 -22.83
C HIS A 294 -0.72 1.91 -21.56
N ILE A 295 -1.35 2.25 -20.45
CA ILE A 295 -1.17 1.62 -19.14
C ILE A 295 -2.46 0.91 -18.78
N VAL A 296 -2.41 -0.41 -18.67
CA VAL A 296 -3.60 -1.23 -18.35
C VAL A 296 -4.07 -0.99 -16.93
N PHE A 297 -3.13 -0.89 -16.00
CA PHE A 297 -3.45 -0.77 -14.59
C PHE A 297 -2.57 0.26 -13.88
N PHE A 298 -3.20 1.18 -13.18
CA PHE A 298 -2.53 2.17 -12.35
C PHE A 298 -3.09 2.17 -10.92
N PRO A 299 -2.49 1.39 -10.00
CA PRO A 299 -2.81 1.50 -8.58
C PRO A 299 -2.20 2.79 -8.03
N ALA A 300 -3.03 3.61 -7.38
CA ALA A 300 -2.66 4.93 -6.87
C ALA A 300 -3.29 5.20 -5.50
N VAL A 301 -2.93 6.32 -4.89
CA VAL A 301 -3.56 6.86 -3.69
C VAL A 301 -4.22 8.21 -4.01
N PRO A 302 -5.21 8.67 -3.23
CA PRO A 302 -5.94 9.90 -3.53
C PRO A 302 -5.05 11.11 -3.80
N THR A 303 -3.97 11.29 -3.04
CA THR A 303 -3.04 12.42 -3.22
C THR A 303 -2.30 12.40 -4.56
N MET A 304 -1.95 11.22 -5.08
CA MET A 304 -1.37 11.07 -6.42
C MET A 304 -2.40 11.44 -7.50
N ILE A 305 -3.63 10.94 -7.33
CA ILE A 305 -4.73 11.19 -8.25
C ILE A 305 -5.06 12.69 -8.29
N THR A 306 -5.18 13.33 -7.12
CA THR A 306 -5.39 14.78 -7.00
C THR A 306 -4.31 15.58 -7.74
N ALA A 307 -3.04 15.21 -7.56
CA ALA A 307 -1.94 15.88 -8.23
C ALA A 307 -2.03 15.72 -9.77
N ILE A 308 -2.37 14.52 -10.25
CA ILE A 308 -2.51 14.25 -11.69
C ILE A 308 -3.68 15.05 -12.27
N VAL A 309 -4.87 14.95 -11.67
CA VAL A 309 -6.11 15.56 -12.22
C VAL A 309 -6.04 17.09 -12.20
N ASN A 310 -5.35 17.70 -11.22
CA ASN A 310 -5.20 19.15 -11.10
C ASN A 310 -4.01 19.71 -11.91
N HIS A 311 -3.17 18.87 -12.50
CA HIS A 311 -1.98 19.37 -13.21
C HIS A 311 -2.35 19.98 -14.57
N PRO A 312 -1.86 21.21 -14.91
CA PRO A 312 -2.20 21.87 -16.18
C PRO A 312 -1.89 21.05 -17.44
N LYS A 313 -0.79 20.29 -17.42
CA LYS A 313 -0.41 19.39 -18.51
C LYS A 313 -1.43 18.25 -18.68
N ALA A 314 -1.97 17.71 -17.59
CA ALA A 314 -2.97 16.66 -17.63
C ALA A 314 -4.28 17.12 -18.29
N ALA A 315 -4.67 18.38 -18.10
CA ALA A 315 -5.86 18.95 -18.75
C ALA A 315 -5.75 19.00 -20.29
N SER A 316 -4.53 19.02 -20.83
CA SER A 316 -4.28 18.96 -22.29
C SER A 316 -4.14 17.53 -22.83
N LEU A 317 -4.08 16.53 -21.95
CA LEU A 317 -3.94 15.12 -22.29
C LEU A 317 -5.30 14.42 -22.19
N ASP A 318 -5.61 13.61 -23.17
CA ASP A 318 -6.74 12.67 -23.09
C ASP A 318 -6.30 11.43 -22.27
N LEU A 319 -6.30 11.60 -20.94
CA LEU A 319 -5.78 10.57 -20.01
C LEU A 319 -6.50 9.22 -20.14
N GLY A 320 -7.79 9.22 -20.52
CA GLY A 320 -8.56 8.00 -20.76
C GLY A 320 -8.03 7.15 -21.92
N LYS A 321 -7.24 7.73 -22.84
CA LYS A 321 -6.54 6.94 -23.88
C LYS A 321 -5.29 6.24 -23.36
N TYR A 322 -4.70 6.76 -22.29
CA TYR A 322 -3.44 6.27 -21.77
C TYR A 322 -3.61 5.35 -20.56
N ILE A 323 -4.66 5.56 -19.76
CA ILE A 323 -4.91 4.82 -18.53
C ILE A 323 -6.21 4.05 -18.67
N GLY A 324 -6.12 2.72 -18.68
CA GLY A 324 -7.29 1.87 -18.76
C GLY A 324 -8.05 1.77 -17.45
N LEU A 325 -7.36 1.34 -16.40
CA LEU A 325 -7.91 1.16 -15.07
C LEU A 325 -7.07 1.90 -14.03
N LEU A 326 -7.71 2.74 -13.24
CA LEU A 326 -7.14 3.40 -12.08
C LEU A 326 -7.81 2.85 -10.82
N SER A 327 -7.01 2.34 -9.89
CA SER A 327 -7.50 1.86 -8.59
C SER A 327 -7.00 2.77 -7.47
N SER A 328 -7.92 3.22 -6.61
CA SER A 328 -7.58 4.00 -5.42
C SER A 328 -7.68 3.15 -4.15
N GLY A 329 -6.77 3.38 -3.23
CA GLY A 329 -6.75 2.72 -1.92
C GLY A 329 -5.81 3.41 -0.94
N GLY A 330 -5.76 2.90 0.30
CA GLY A 330 -4.89 3.41 1.36
C GLY A 330 -5.40 4.64 2.10
N ALA A 331 -6.30 5.42 1.50
CA ALA A 331 -7.03 6.52 2.12
C ALA A 331 -8.38 6.71 1.41
N PRO A 332 -9.37 7.34 2.06
CA PRO A 332 -10.64 7.68 1.42
C PRO A 332 -10.44 8.65 0.25
N MET A 333 -11.21 8.46 -0.82
CA MET A 333 -11.19 9.34 -1.96
C MET A 333 -12.38 10.31 -1.91
N PRO A 334 -12.18 11.63 -2.08
CA PRO A 334 -13.28 12.60 -2.18
C PRO A 334 -14.19 12.29 -3.37
N LEU A 335 -15.51 12.41 -3.18
CA LEU A 335 -16.50 12.09 -4.21
C LEU A 335 -16.29 12.92 -5.48
N GLU A 336 -16.07 14.22 -5.36
CA GLU A 336 -15.79 15.12 -6.48
C GLU A 336 -14.59 14.64 -7.32
N LEU A 337 -13.55 14.13 -6.65
CA LEU A 337 -12.36 13.63 -7.36
C LEU A 337 -12.65 12.33 -8.12
N ILE A 338 -13.51 11.46 -7.57
CA ILE A 338 -13.98 10.25 -8.26
C ILE A 338 -14.72 10.62 -9.54
N GLU A 339 -15.67 11.55 -9.45
CA GLU A 339 -16.45 12.02 -10.60
C GLU A 339 -15.53 12.59 -11.70
N ARG A 340 -14.56 13.42 -11.33
CA ARG A 340 -13.57 13.97 -12.26
C ARG A 340 -12.73 12.90 -12.95
N VAL A 341 -12.34 11.83 -12.26
CA VAL A 341 -11.60 10.71 -12.87
C VAL A 341 -12.48 9.97 -13.89
N ILE A 342 -13.74 9.75 -13.55
CA ILE A 342 -14.70 9.09 -14.45
C ILE A 342 -14.96 9.97 -15.69
N ASP A 343 -15.11 11.27 -15.54
CA ASP A 343 -15.30 12.23 -16.64
C ASP A 343 -14.10 12.27 -17.61
N LEU A 344 -12.90 11.93 -17.14
CA LEU A 344 -11.72 11.74 -18.00
C LEU A 344 -11.77 10.44 -18.82
N GLY A 345 -12.81 9.63 -18.70
CA GLY A 345 -12.97 8.36 -19.42
C GLY A 345 -12.12 7.22 -18.85
N ILE A 346 -11.59 7.37 -17.62
CA ILE A 346 -10.80 6.35 -16.93
C ILE A 346 -11.73 5.44 -16.14
N ILE A 347 -11.56 4.12 -16.28
CA ILE A 347 -12.27 3.17 -15.42
C ILE A 347 -11.68 3.28 -14.00
N PHE A 348 -12.55 3.61 -13.05
CA PHE A 348 -12.17 3.81 -11.65
C PHE A 348 -12.66 2.67 -10.76
N ASN A 349 -11.81 2.26 -9.83
CA ASN A 349 -12.15 1.30 -8.80
C ASN A 349 -11.58 1.74 -7.45
N GLU A 350 -12.35 1.58 -6.39
CA GLU A 350 -11.90 1.82 -5.02
C GLU A 350 -11.94 0.52 -4.23
N GLY A 351 -10.87 0.29 -3.47
CA GLY A 351 -10.74 -0.86 -2.60
C GLY A 351 -10.16 -0.49 -1.24
N TYR A 352 -10.44 -1.32 -0.25
CA TYR A 352 -9.98 -1.15 1.12
C TYR A 352 -9.19 -2.37 1.59
N GLY A 353 -8.17 -2.09 2.37
CA GLY A 353 -7.35 -3.10 3.03
C GLY A 353 -6.28 -2.49 3.93
N LEU A 354 -5.58 -3.38 4.61
CA LEU A 354 -4.58 -3.05 5.61
C LEU A 354 -3.32 -3.89 5.36
N SER A 355 -2.22 -3.56 6.02
CA SER A 355 -1.04 -4.43 6.06
C SER A 355 -1.39 -5.79 6.65
N GLU A 356 -2.26 -5.79 7.65
CA GLU A 356 -2.77 -6.95 8.38
C GLU A 356 -3.67 -7.85 7.53
N SER A 357 -4.23 -7.34 6.41
CA SER A 357 -5.01 -8.11 5.43
C SER A 357 -4.25 -8.42 4.14
N SER A 358 -2.92 -8.28 4.15
CA SER A 358 -2.05 -8.51 2.96
C SER A 358 -2.42 -7.64 1.76
N SER A 359 -3.02 -6.49 1.94
CA SER A 359 -3.50 -5.50 0.97
C SER A 359 -5.04 -5.42 0.93
N VAL A 360 -5.61 -5.23 -0.26
CA VAL A 360 -7.05 -5.03 -0.45
C VAL A 360 -7.82 -6.32 -0.14
N ILE A 361 -8.90 -6.20 0.62
CA ILE A 361 -9.77 -7.31 1.04
C ILE A 361 -11.23 -7.08 0.62
N THR A 362 -11.62 -5.80 0.42
CA THR A 362 -12.91 -5.41 -0.17
C THR A 362 -12.67 -4.48 -1.35
N ALA A 363 -13.48 -4.57 -2.40
CA ALA A 363 -13.40 -3.67 -3.55
C ALA A 363 -14.76 -3.56 -4.24
N ASN A 364 -14.97 -2.44 -4.95
CA ASN A 364 -16.14 -2.30 -5.80
C ASN A 364 -16.06 -3.27 -7.00
N PRO A 365 -17.16 -3.98 -7.36
CA PRO A 365 -17.24 -4.69 -8.62
C PRO A 365 -17.24 -3.71 -9.81
N PHE A 366 -16.64 -4.09 -10.93
CA PHE A 366 -16.58 -3.22 -12.10
C PHE A 366 -17.93 -3.03 -12.78
N GLY A 367 -18.75 -4.08 -12.80
CA GLY A 367 -20.10 -4.02 -13.37
C GLY A 367 -21.12 -3.34 -12.46
N TYR A 368 -20.81 -3.11 -11.21
CA TYR A 368 -21.71 -2.51 -10.22
C TYR A 368 -20.93 -1.71 -9.16
N THR A 369 -20.40 -0.56 -9.55
CA THR A 369 -19.68 0.33 -8.63
C THR A 369 -20.67 1.19 -7.83
N LYS A 370 -20.51 1.20 -6.51
CA LYS A 370 -21.24 2.11 -5.60
C LYS A 370 -20.27 3.15 -5.08
N VAL A 371 -20.31 4.35 -5.67
CA VAL A 371 -19.39 5.46 -5.36
C VAL A 371 -19.45 5.81 -3.88
N GLY A 372 -18.29 6.08 -3.28
CA GLY A 372 -18.12 6.36 -1.84
C GLY A 372 -18.07 5.12 -0.96
N SER A 373 -18.39 3.92 -1.49
CA SER A 373 -18.19 2.67 -0.77
C SER A 373 -16.81 2.09 -1.04
N ILE A 374 -16.27 1.36 -0.07
CA ILE A 374 -15.09 0.50 -0.25
C ILE A 374 -15.46 -0.85 -0.90
N GLY A 375 -16.64 -0.96 -1.46
CA GLY A 375 -17.16 -2.13 -2.13
C GLY A 375 -17.64 -3.23 -1.19
N ILE A 376 -17.52 -4.46 -1.66
CA ILE A 376 -17.93 -5.71 -1.03
C ILE A 376 -16.72 -6.62 -0.82
N PRO A 377 -16.80 -7.65 0.06
CA PRO A 377 -15.69 -8.60 0.23
C PRO A 377 -15.31 -9.28 -1.07
N MET A 378 -14.02 -9.37 -1.36
CA MET A 378 -13.50 -10.19 -2.45
C MET A 378 -13.66 -11.68 -2.12
N ALA A 379 -13.47 -12.55 -3.13
CA ALA A 379 -13.66 -13.99 -2.99
C ALA A 379 -13.01 -14.57 -1.72
N ASP A 380 -13.73 -15.45 -1.03
CA ASP A 380 -13.33 -16.13 0.23
C ASP A 380 -13.13 -15.22 1.44
N ASN A 381 -13.43 -13.93 1.34
CA ASN A 381 -13.42 -13.02 2.47
C ASN A 381 -14.81 -12.83 3.05
N ASP A 382 -14.85 -12.45 4.30
CA ASP A 382 -16.06 -12.17 5.07
C ASP A 382 -15.90 -10.90 5.89
N PHE A 383 -17.00 -10.25 6.22
CA PHE A 383 -17.00 -9.09 7.09
C PHE A 383 -18.18 -9.13 8.07
N ARG A 384 -18.03 -8.40 9.16
CA ARG A 384 -19.09 -8.02 10.09
C ARG A 384 -18.87 -6.57 10.50
N ILE A 385 -19.95 -5.90 10.85
CA ILE A 385 -19.90 -4.61 11.53
C ILE A 385 -20.46 -4.84 12.91
N VAL A 386 -19.61 -4.70 13.92
CA VAL A 386 -19.95 -5.01 15.30
C VAL A 386 -20.07 -3.74 16.14
N ASP A 387 -20.91 -3.81 17.16
CA ASP A 387 -21.09 -2.72 18.10
C ASP A 387 -19.75 -2.27 18.70
N VAL A 388 -19.54 -0.95 18.77
CA VAL A 388 -18.25 -0.35 19.17
C VAL A 388 -17.93 -0.59 20.66
N GLU A 389 -18.95 -0.72 21.52
CA GLU A 389 -18.79 -0.86 22.97
C GLU A 389 -18.51 -2.31 23.36
N ASN A 390 -19.34 -3.26 22.88
CA ASN A 390 -19.19 -4.67 23.24
C ASN A 390 -18.27 -5.45 22.27
N GLY A 391 -18.09 -4.97 21.04
CA GLY A 391 -17.20 -5.58 20.04
C GLY A 391 -17.62 -6.95 19.52
N VAL A 392 -18.84 -7.41 19.80
CA VAL A 392 -19.30 -8.78 19.52
C VAL A 392 -20.59 -8.82 18.71
N GLU A 393 -21.57 -8.02 19.08
CA GLU A 393 -22.90 -8.04 18.48
C GLU A 393 -22.90 -7.31 17.14
N ASP A 394 -23.56 -7.89 16.12
CA ASP A 394 -23.73 -7.24 14.82
C ASP A 394 -24.69 -6.06 14.95
N VAL A 395 -24.33 -4.94 14.34
CA VAL A 395 -25.26 -3.81 14.17
C VAL A 395 -26.19 -4.04 12.99
N LYS A 396 -27.33 -3.34 12.96
CA LYS A 396 -28.26 -3.41 11.82
C LYS A 396 -27.68 -2.68 10.60
N PRO A 397 -28.06 -3.07 9.36
CA PRO A 397 -27.73 -2.31 8.17
C PRO A 397 -28.00 -0.82 8.34
N GLY A 398 -27.06 0.02 7.89
CA GLY A 398 -27.10 1.47 8.04
C GLY A 398 -26.64 2.01 9.39
N GLN A 399 -26.38 1.17 10.38
CA GLN A 399 -25.80 1.60 11.65
C GLN A 399 -24.27 1.50 11.63
N SER A 400 -23.62 2.45 12.33
CA SER A 400 -22.16 2.47 12.49
C SER A 400 -21.70 1.47 13.54
N GLY A 401 -20.61 0.77 13.23
CA GLY A 401 -19.94 -0.14 14.15
C GLY A 401 -18.49 -0.36 13.72
N GLU A 402 -17.73 -1.13 14.48
CA GLU A 402 -16.37 -1.51 14.08
C GLU A 402 -16.40 -2.57 12.98
N LEU A 403 -15.68 -2.30 11.88
CA LEU A 403 -15.49 -3.27 10.80
C LEU A 403 -14.54 -4.37 11.27
N ILE A 404 -14.99 -5.62 11.21
CA ILE A 404 -14.12 -6.78 11.40
C ILE A 404 -14.11 -7.66 10.16
N LEU A 405 -12.95 -8.24 9.84
CA LEU A 405 -12.69 -8.94 8.59
C LEU A 405 -12.14 -10.34 8.83
N LYS A 406 -12.50 -11.27 7.95
CA LYS A 406 -11.99 -12.64 7.97
C LYS A 406 -11.72 -13.13 6.55
N GLY A 407 -10.61 -13.85 6.35
CA GLY A 407 -10.28 -14.40 5.04
C GLY A 407 -8.87 -14.98 4.97
N PRO A 408 -8.52 -15.58 3.84
CA PRO A 408 -7.22 -16.23 3.66
C PRO A 408 -6.05 -15.23 3.57
N THR A 409 -6.34 -13.95 3.40
CA THR A 409 -5.34 -12.88 3.31
C THR A 409 -4.93 -12.29 4.66
N ILE A 410 -5.66 -12.64 5.74
CA ILE A 410 -5.40 -12.10 7.07
C ILE A 410 -4.06 -12.59 7.62
N MET A 411 -3.29 -11.69 8.20
CA MET A 411 -1.96 -11.96 8.77
C MET A 411 -1.97 -13.08 9.80
N LYS A 412 -0.80 -13.67 10.02
CA LYS A 412 -0.61 -14.66 11.09
C LYS A 412 -0.63 -14.03 12.49
N GLY A 413 -0.30 -12.75 12.58
CA GLY A 413 -0.17 -11.97 13.81
C GLY A 413 0.90 -10.91 13.66
N TYR A 414 1.20 -10.18 14.74
CA TYR A 414 2.31 -9.23 14.76
C TYR A 414 3.61 -9.90 15.21
N TRP A 415 4.69 -9.60 14.50
CA TRP A 415 6.03 -10.11 14.81
C TRP A 415 6.45 -9.68 16.23
N ASN A 416 6.87 -10.66 17.03
CA ASN A 416 7.31 -10.47 18.43
C ASN A 416 6.32 -9.67 19.31
N ASN A 417 5.02 -9.66 18.98
CA ASN A 417 4.01 -8.93 19.74
C ASN A 417 2.72 -9.73 19.92
N PRO A 418 2.72 -10.79 20.75
CA PRO A 418 1.54 -11.63 20.96
C PRO A 418 0.38 -10.87 21.61
N ALA A 419 0.64 -9.97 22.55
CA ALA A 419 -0.42 -9.20 23.21
C ALA A 419 -1.21 -8.35 22.22
N GLU A 420 -0.54 -7.68 21.30
CA GLU A 420 -1.23 -6.91 20.26
C GLU A 420 -1.90 -7.81 19.24
N THR A 421 -1.34 -8.99 18.96
CA THR A 421 -1.97 -9.99 18.11
C THR A 421 -3.31 -10.44 18.70
N ASP A 422 -3.35 -10.76 20.00
CA ASP A 422 -4.57 -11.17 20.69
C ASP A 422 -5.62 -10.05 20.75
N ASN A 423 -5.18 -8.79 20.80
CA ASN A 423 -6.06 -7.63 20.74
C ASN A 423 -6.74 -7.46 19.37
N GLN A 424 -5.99 -7.72 18.30
CA GLN A 424 -6.44 -7.47 16.92
C GLN A 424 -7.07 -8.71 16.26
N LEU A 425 -6.63 -9.92 16.61
CA LEU A 425 -7.12 -11.17 16.04
C LEU A 425 -7.89 -11.97 17.09
N LYS A 426 -9.22 -12.06 16.93
CA LYS A 426 -10.10 -12.81 17.84
C LYS A 426 -10.94 -13.80 17.04
N ASP A 427 -10.84 -15.07 17.33
CA ASP A 427 -11.59 -16.15 16.66
C ASP A 427 -11.44 -16.16 15.12
N GLY A 428 -10.27 -15.74 14.63
CA GLY A 428 -9.97 -15.62 13.22
C GLY A 428 -10.51 -14.37 12.53
N TRP A 429 -11.09 -13.43 13.31
CA TRP A 429 -11.51 -12.11 12.85
C TRP A 429 -10.45 -11.05 13.15
N LEU A 430 -10.11 -10.24 12.16
CA LEU A 430 -9.28 -9.06 12.31
C LEU A 430 -10.16 -7.86 12.69
N TYR A 431 -9.95 -7.31 13.86
CA TYR A 431 -10.55 -6.06 14.32
C TYR A 431 -9.75 -4.90 13.73
N THR A 432 -10.36 -4.19 12.79
CA THR A 432 -9.62 -3.21 11.97
C THR A 432 -9.33 -1.89 12.69
N GLY A 433 -10.14 -1.58 13.70
CA GLY A 433 -10.17 -0.25 14.32
C GLY A 433 -10.76 0.83 13.42
N ASP A 434 -11.39 0.46 12.31
CA ASP A 434 -12.10 1.37 11.43
C ASP A 434 -13.62 1.24 11.69
N ILE A 435 -14.31 2.38 11.80
CA ILE A 435 -15.76 2.45 11.94
C ILE A 435 -16.38 2.46 10.54
N ALA A 436 -17.36 1.61 10.33
CA ALA A 436 -18.02 1.47 9.03
C ALA A 436 -19.53 1.28 9.19
N GLN A 437 -20.23 1.42 8.07
CA GLN A 437 -21.63 1.04 7.89
C GLN A 437 -21.71 0.10 6.69
N ALA A 438 -22.70 -0.78 6.69
CA ALA A 438 -23.07 -1.56 5.51
C ALA A 438 -24.51 -1.27 5.15
N ASP A 439 -24.80 -1.14 3.85
CA ASP A 439 -26.17 -1.04 3.39
C ASP A 439 -26.85 -2.42 3.25
N GLU A 440 -28.12 -2.43 2.84
CA GLU A 440 -28.89 -3.67 2.65
C GLU A 440 -28.31 -4.60 1.58
N ASP A 441 -27.51 -4.05 0.65
CA ASP A 441 -26.81 -4.79 -0.40
C ASP A 441 -25.42 -5.29 0.04
N SER A 442 -25.01 -4.98 1.27
CA SER A 442 -23.70 -5.32 1.86
C SER A 442 -22.52 -4.53 1.29
N PHE A 443 -22.76 -3.38 0.64
CA PHE A 443 -21.69 -2.43 0.35
C PHE A 443 -21.27 -1.71 1.62
N ILE A 444 -19.96 -1.62 1.81
CA ILE A 444 -19.33 -1.12 3.03
C ILE A 444 -18.87 0.32 2.82
N PHE A 445 -19.17 1.19 3.78
CA PHE A 445 -18.78 2.60 3.79
C PHE A 445 -17.95 2.86 5.02
N ILE A 446 -16.71 3.31 4.87
CA ILE A 446 -15.87 3.74 5.99
C ILE A 446 -16.36 5.09 6.48
N VAL A 447 -16.73 5.14 7.75
CA VAL A 447 -17.16 6.37 8.43
C VAL A 447 -15.94 7.11 8.96
N ASP A 448 -15.10 6.42 9.76
CA ASP A 448 -13.85 6.98 10.30
C ASP A 448 -13.00 5.91 11.00
N ARG A 449 -11.95 6.34 11.70
CA ARG A 449 -11.17 5.51 12.59
C ARG A 449 -11.68 5.60 14.04
N LYS A 450 -11.83 4.45 14.71
CA LYS A 450 -12.25 4.35 16.10
C LYS A 450 -11.44 5.28 17.02
N LYS A 451 -10.12 5.36 16.83
CA LYS A 451 -9.19 6.20 17.60
C LYS A 451 -9.16 7.67 17.21
N ASP A 452 -9.69 8.02 16.04
CA ASP A 452 -9.73 9.39 15.52
C ASP A 452 -11.08 10.04 15.80
N MET A 453 -12.07 9.26 16.25
CA MET A 453 -13.38 9.72 16.69
C MET A 453 -13.25 10.76 17.81
N ILE A 454 -13.90 11.88 17.65
CA ILE A 454 -13.93 13.00 18.59
C ILE A 454 -15.11 12.83 19.51
N ILE A 455 -14.87 12.85 20.82
CA ILE A 455 -15.94 12.70 21.81
C ILE A 455 -16.23 14.06 22.43
N ALA A 456 -17.23 14.75 21.89
CA ALA A 456 -17.62 16.08 22.36
C ALA A 456 -19.00 16.05 23.04
N SER A 457 -19.07 16.36 24.33
CA SER A 457 -20.31 16.39 25.12
C SER A 457 -21.11 15.06 25.06
N GLY A 458 -20.41 13.92 24.96
CA GLY A 458 -21.02 12.59 24.84
C GLY A 458 -21.47 12.21 23.42
N PHE A 459 -21.26 13.06 22.44
CA PHE A 459 -21.51 12.73 21.03
C PHE A 459 -20.24 12.20 20.35
N ASN A 460 -20.39 11.11 19.60
CA ASN A 460 -19.37 10.59 18.72
C ASN A 460 -19.38 11.41 17.43
N ILE A 461 -18.31 12.14 17.16
CA ILE A 461 -18.12 12.96 15.97
C ILE A 461 -17.02 12.32 15.14
N TYR A 462 -17.31 12.10 13.88
CA TYR A 462 -16.37 11.49 12.95
C TYR A 462 -15.69 12.58 12.10
N PRO A 463 -14.36 12.77 12.23
CA PRO A 463 -13.61 13.78 11.48
C PRO A 463 -13.89 13.77 9.98
N ARG A 464 -14.06 12.60 9.38
CA ARG A 464 -14.31 12.45 7.95
C ARG A 464 -15.60 13.14 7.49
N GLU A 465 -16.69 13.07 8.26
CA GLU A 465 -17.94 13.78 7.92
C GLU A 465 -17.72 15.29 7.79
N ILE A 466 -16.84 15.83 8.63
CA ILE A 466 -16.50 17.26 8.61
C ILE A 466 -15.59 17.56 7.42
N GLU A 467 -14.60 16.72 7.20
CA GLU A 467 -13.65 16.87 6.09
C GLU A 467 -14.36 16.82 4.73
N GLU A 468 -15.32 15.91 4.54
CA GLU A 468 -16.12 15.84 3.31
C GLU A 468 -16.88 17.13 3.05
N VAL A 469 -17.52 17.73 4.06
CA VAL A 469 -18.17 19.04 3.93
C VAL A 469 -17.16 20.14 3.63
N LEU A 470 -15.98 20.11 4.23
CA LEU A 470 -14.93 21.10 3.97
C LEU A 470 -14.38 21.00 2.55
N TYR A 471 -14.27 19.80 1.98
CA TYR A 471 -13.87 19.61 0.57
C TYR A 471 -14.90 20.15 -0.43
N GLU A 472 -16.16 20.27 -0.07
CA GLU A 472 -17.17 20.91 -0.92
C GLU A 472 -17.04 22.44 -0.98
N TYR A 473 -16.21 23.05 -0.13
CA TYR A 473 -15.95 24.48 -0.20
C TYR A 473 -14.94 24.79 -1.30
N PRO A 474 -15.28 25.55 -2.37
CA PRO A 474 -14.49 25.64 -3.60
C PRO A 474 -13.04 26.09 -3.43
N LYS A 475 -12.75 26.84 -2.37
CA LYS A 475 -11.42 27.35 -2.08
C LYS A 475 -10.53 26.37 -1.31
N VAL A 476 -11.08 25.22 -0.83
CA VAL A 476 -10.33 24.25 -0.06
C VAL A 476 -9.63 23.26 -0.97
N SER A 477 -8.33 23.07 -0.78
CA SER A 477 -7.52 22.04 -1.43
C SER A 477 -7.39 20.81 -0.56
N GLU A 478 -7.12 21.00 0.76
CA GLU A 478 -7.02 19.90 1.73
C GLU A 478 -7.65 20.33 3.06
N ALA A 479 -8.29 19.37 3.72
CA ALA A 479 -8.90 19.56 5.03
C ALA A 479 -8.62 18.38 5.96
N VAL A 480 -8.34 18.67 7.23
CA VAL A 480 -8.15 17.68 8.29
C VAL A 480 -8.84 18.14 9.56
N ALA A 481 -9.74 17.33 10.10
CA ALA A 481 -10.37 17.59 11.39
C ALA A 481 -9.77 16.71 12.49
N ILE A 482 -9.58 17.28 13.67
CA ILE A 482 -9.16 16.55 14.87
C ILE A 482 -9.95 17.01 16.11
N GLY A 483 -10.00 16.13 17.12
CA GLY A 483 -10.40 16.51 18.47
C GLY A 483 -9.24 17.17 19.20
N ILE A 484 -9.54 18.28 19.87
CA ILE A 484 -8.62 18.93 20.82
C ILE A 484 -9.29 19.02 22.20
N PRO A 485 -8.54 18.96 23.30
CA PRO A 485 -9.12 19.07 24.65
C PRO A 485 -9.94 20.33 24.85
N HIS A 486 -11.07 20.21 25.55
CA HIS A 486 -11.95 21.30 25.90
C HIS A 486 -12.53 21.10 27.30
N ASP A 487 -12.38 22.08 28.20
CA ASP A 487 -12.68 21.98 29.62
C ASP A 487 -14.10 21.49 29.95
N TYR A 488 -15.09 21.89 29.15
CA TYR A 488 -16.51 21.56 29.40
C TYR A 488 -17.00 20.37 28.56
N ARG A 489 -16.44 20.17 27.34
CA ARG A 489 -16.98 19.20 26.38
C ARG A 489 -16.22 17.89 26.33
N GLY A 490 -15.09 17.78 27.04
CA GLY A 490 -14.08 16.76 26.85
C GLY A 490 -13.20 17.07 25.65
N GLU A 491 -13.77 17.06 24.44
CA GLU A 491 -13.09 17.50 23.22
C GLU A 491 -13.93 18.52 22.44
N THR A 492 -13.29 19.25 21.54
CA THR A 492 -13.94 20.08 20.53
C THR A 492 -13.26 19.90 19.17
N VAL A 493 -13.99 20.18 18.10
CA VAL A 493 -13.51 20.02 16.74
C VAL A 493 -12.62 21.19 16.34
N LYS A 494 -11.42 20.88 15.88
CA LYS A 494 -10.51 21.82 15.17
C LYS A 494 -10.27 21.34 13.75
N ALA A 495 -10.39 22.24 12.77
CA ALA A 495 -10.11 21.95 11.37
C ALA A 495 -8.80 22.64 10.92
N PHE A 496 -7.95 21.91 10.19
CA PHE A 496 -6.78 22.43 9.48
C PHE A 496 -7.12 22.48 8.01
N ILE A 497 -6.90 23.64 7.37
CA ILE A 497 -7.31 23.91 5.99
C ILE A 497 -6.09 24.32 5.17
N VAL A 498 -5.95 23.70 4.00
CA VAL A 498 -5.06 24.17 2.93
C VAL A 498 -5.94 24.71 1.82
N LEU A 499 -5.75 25.97 1.44
CA LEU A 499 -6.51 26.60 0.37
C LEU A 499 -5.91 26.27 -1.01
N GLN A 500 -6.73 26.40 -2.05
CA GLN A 500 -6.27 26.36 -3.43
C GLN A 500 -5.26 27.48 -3.70
N PRO A 501 -4.29 27.31 -4.60
CA PRO A 501 -3.30 28.33 -4.90
C PRO A 501 -3.94 29.66 -5.32
N GLY A 502 -3.59 30.73 -4.60
CA GLY A 502 -4.10 32.09 -4.85
C GLY A 502 -5.43 32.44 -4.19
N GLU A 503 -6.08 31.45 -3.54
CA GLU A 503 -7.34 31.69 -2.80
C GLU A 503 -7.09 32.21 -1.39
N THR A 504 -8.09 32.91 -0.86
CA THR A 504 -8.13 33.39 0.53
C THR A 504 -9.50 33.12 1.14
N ALA A 505 -9.53 32.77 2.42
CA ALA A 505 -10.76 32.61 3.20
C ALA A 505 -10.51 33.00 4.66
N THR A 506 -11.57 33.36 5.38
CA THR A 506 -11.50 33.57 6.82
C THR A 506 -12.00 32.36 7.59
N GLU A 507 -11.66 32.28 8.88
CA GLU A 507 -12.15 31.24 9.77
C GLU A 507 -13.68 31.23 9.83
N GLU A 508 -14.29 32.43 9.90
CA GLU A 508 -15.75 32.62 9.94
C GLU A 508 -16.42 32.09 8.68
N GLU A 509 -15.85 32.36 7.48
CA GLU A 509 -16.40 31.85 6.20
C GLU A 509 -16.47 30.32 6.20
N ILE A 510 -15.42 29.64 6.66
CA ILE A 510 -15.35 28.18 6.73
C ILE A 510 -16.37 27.64 7.77
N ILE A 511 -16.42 28.24 8.97
CA ILE A 511 -17.34 27.85 10.02
C ILE A 511 -18.79 28.05 9.59
N ASP A 512 -19.12 29.15 8.95
CA ASP A 512 -20.47 29.45 8.48
C ASP A 512 -20.90 28.49 7.37
N PHE A 513 -20.00 28.14 6.46
CA PHE A 513 -20.26 27.09 5.48
C PHE A 513 -20.59 25.74 6.14
N CYS A 514 -19.80 25.35 7.14
CA CYS A 514 -20.05 24.12 7.89
C CYS A 514 -21.39 24.15 8.65
N LYS A 515 -21.81 25.29 9.18
CA LYS A 515 -23.10 25.42 9.89
C LYS A 515 -24.32 25.14 9.00
N ILE A 516 -24.21 25.37 7.72
CA ILE A 516 -25.28 25.12 6.75
C ILE A 516 -25.50 23.60 6.55
N LYS A 517 -24.43 22.82 6.65
CA LYS A 517 -24.41 21.41 6.25
C LYS A 517 -24.27 20.42 7.41
N LEU A 518 -23.72 20.86 8.53
CA LEU A 518 -23.43 20.00 9.68
C LEU A 518 -24.33 20.30 10.88
N ALA A 519 -24.62 19.26 11.65
CA ALA A 519 -25.25 19.44 12.96
C ALA A 519 -24.38 20.33 13.88
N PRO A 520 -24.96 21.18 14.76
CA PRO A 520 -24.23 22.16 15.55
C PRO A 520 -23.05 21.63 16.37
N TYR A 521 -23.14 20.37 16.83
CA TYR A 521 -22.08 19.74 17.62
C TYR A 521 -20.89 19.27 16.77
N LYS A 522 -21.07 19.07 15.44
CA LYS A 522 -20.04 18.68 14.47
C LYS A 522 -19.29 19.86 13.88
N VAL A 523 -19.86 21.08 13.94
CA VAL A 523 -19.26 22.28 13.36
C VAL A 523 -17.92 22.58 14.02
N PRO A 524 -16.82 22.74 13.25
CA PRO A 524 -15.53 23.15 13.79
C PRO A 524 -15.65 24.43 14.62
N LYS A 525 -14.99 24.48 15.76
CA LYS A 525 -14.94 25.67 16.63
C LYS A 525 -13.69 26.50 16.39
N ILE A 526 -12.68 25.90 15.80
CA ILE A 526 -11.39 26.52 15.48
C ILE A 526 -11.01 26.07 14.07
N VAL A 527 -10.56 27.01 13.26
CA VAL A 527 -9.99 26.76 11.94
C VAL A 527 -8.57 27.30 11.92
N GLU A 528 -7.62 26.50 11.45
CA GLU A 528 -6.23 26.90 11.26
C GLU A 528 -5.83 26.69 9.80
N PHE A 529 -5.42 27.76 9.12
CA PHE A 529 -4.91 27.69 7.76
C PHE A 529 -3.44 27.27 7.76
N ARG A 530 -3.06 26.40 6.81
CA ARG A 530 -1.70 25.89 6.63
C ARG A 530 -1.33 25.82 5.15
N ASP A 531 -0.02 25.86 4.86
CA ASP A 531 0.50 25.65 3.50
C ASP A 531 0.44 24.16 3.10
N ALA A 532 0.52 23.24 4.05
CA ALA A 532 0.41 21.79 3.84
C ALA A 532 0.00 21.08 5.14
N VAL A 533 -0.62 19.92 5.01
CA VAL A 533 -0.86 18.99 6.13
C VAL A 533 0.18 17.86 6.14
N PRO A 534 0.57 17.35 7.33
CA PRO A 534 1.56 16.28 7.44
C PRO A 534 1.05 14.98 6.81
N LYS A 535 1.89 14.36 5.96
CA LYS A 535 1.57 13.13 5.24
C LYS A 535 2.67 12.08 5.40
N SER A 536 2.27 10.82 5.33
CA SER A 536 3.21 9.70 5.24
C SER A 536 3.81 9.62 3.83
N PRO A 537 4.91 8.86 3.62
CA PRO A 537 5.49 8.63 2.30
C PRO A 537 4.55 7.99 1.27
N VAL A 538 3.47 7.35 1.73
CA VAL A 538 2.39 6.81 0.90
C VAL A 538 1.20 7.78 0.79
N GLY A 539 1.39 9.07 1.07
CA GLY A 539 0.38 10.11 0.91
C GLY A 539 -0.75 10.14 1.94
N LYS A 540 -0.67 9.33 3.02
CA LYS A 540 -1.70 9.29 4.06
C LYS A 540 -1.52 10.43 5.05
N ILE A 541 -2.60 11.16 5.36
CA ILE A 541 -2.61 12.23 6.36
C ILE A 541 -2.27 11.67 7.75
N LEU A 542 -1.37 12.35 8.44
CA LEU A 542 -0.87 11.98 9.77
C LEU A 542 -1.55 12.83 10.87
N ARG A 543 -2.84 12.55 11.17
CA ARG A 543 -3.61 13.27 12.20
C ARG A 543 -2.92 13.28 13.57
N LYS A 544 -2.15 12.23 13.89
CA LYS A 544 -1.38 12.17 15.14
C LYS A 544 -0.40 13.33 15.26
N VAL A 545 0.30 13.68 14.19
CA VAL A 545 1.26 14.80 14.21
C VAL A 545 0.54 16.09 14.59
N LEU A 546 -0.63 16.35 13.98
CA LEU A 546 -1.44 17.52 14.29
C LEU A 546 -1.95 17.53 15.73
N ARG A 547 -2.39 16.37 16.27
CA ARG A 547 -2.77 16.26 17.68
C ARG A 547 -1.61 16.50 18.62
N ASP A 548 -0.44 15.90 18.36
CA ASP A 548 0.76 16.08 19.18
C ASP A 548 1.20 17.55 19.21
N GLU A 549 1.10 18.27 18.08
CA GLU A 549 1.34 19.72 18.00
C GLU A 549 0.38 20.51 18.89
N GLU A 550 -0.93 20.20 18.84
CA GLU A 550 -1.94 20.87 19.68
C GLU A 550 -1.75 20.58 21.17
N MET A 551 -1.47 19.33 21.53
CA MET A 551 -1.17 18.95 22.91
C MET A 551 0.09 19.64 23.44
N ALA A 552 1.08 19.92 22.59
CA ALA A 552 2.27 20.68 22.97
C ALA A 552 1.96 22.17 23.20
N LYS A 553 0.98 22.75 22.47
CA LYS A 553 0.49 24.13 22.68
C LYS A 553 -0.25 24.29 24.02
N THR A 554 -1.00 23.25 24.43
CA THR A 554 -1.82 23.27 25.67
C THR A 554 -0.95 23.12 26.95
N LYS A 555 0.28 22.57 26.82
CA LYS A 555 1.22 22.39 27.95
C LYS A 555 2.12 23.62 28.22
N LYS A 556 2.03 24.65 27.38
CA LYS A 556 2.70 25.95 27.57
C LYS A 556 1.72 26.99 28.13
#